data_eee255216c5111bd97bf5188612d140a
#
_entry.id   eee255216c5111bd97bf5188612d140a
#
_cell.length_a   1.000
_cell.length_b   1.000
_cell.length_c   1.000
_cell.angle_alpha   90.00
_cell.angle_beta   90.00
_cell.angle_gamma   90.00
#
_symmetry.space_group_name_H-M   'P 1'
#
loop_
_entity.id
_entity.type
_entity.pdbx_description
1 polymer ?
#
loop_
_entity_poly.entity_id
_entity_poly.type
_entity_poly.pdbx_seq_one_letter_code
_entity_poly.pdbx_strand_id
1 'polypeptide(L)' 'MNNLNVAKIQLNGDPYEINGGTNLNELLNKLKIQKNKVAIEVNGEIIEKNKYPNLILNKDDKVEIVHFIGGG' A
#
# COMPACT_ATOMS: atom_id res chain seq x y z
N MET A 1 -14.45 -19.48 -8.60
CA MET A 1 -14.12 -19.19 -8.37
C MET A 1 -13.43 -18.72 -7.81
N ASN A 2 -13.20 -18.42 -7.60
CA ASN A 2 -12.63 -18.10 -7.20
C ASN A 2 -11.81 -17.44 -6.62
N ASN A 3 -11.75 -16.80 -6.15
CA ASN A 3 -11.22 -16.17 -5.60
C ASN A 3 -10.27 -16.11 -4.97
N LEU A 4 -10.24 -15.80 -4.84
CA LEU A 4 -9.28 -16.55 -4.36
C LEU A 4 -7.94 -16.03 -4.28
N ASN A 5 -7.57 -15.08 -5.07
CA ASN A 5 -6.29 -14.47 -4.98
C ASN A 5 -6.39 -13.26 -4.08
N VAL A 6 -6.45 -13.52 -2.80
CA VAL A 6 -6.37 -12.43 -1.84
C VAL A 6 -5.07 -12.55 -1.08
N ALA A 7 -4.54 -11.44 -0.67
CA ALA A 7 -3.35 -11.40 0.17
C ALA A 7 -3.65 -10.53 1.38
N LYS A 8 -3.27 -11.01 2.54
CA LYS A 8 -3.45 -10.23 3.76
C LYS A 8 -2.12 -9.55 4.08
N ILE A 9 -2.16 -8.24 4.19
CA ILE A 9 -1.00 -7.44 4.55
C ILE A 9 -1.26 -6.80 5.91
N GLN A 10 -0.25 -6.15 6.45
CA GLN A 10 -0.41 -5.30 7.63
C GLN A 10 -0.42 -3.86 7.13
N LEU A 11 -1.51 -3.15 7.38
CA LEU A 11 -1.63 -1.76 6.98
C LEU A 11 -1.69 -0.91 8.22
N ASN A 12 -0.63 -0.14 8.45
CA ASN A 12 -0.49 0.66 9.67
C ASN A 12 -0.78 -0.15 10.93
N GLY A 13 -0.24 -1.37 10.96
CA GLY A 13 -0.36 -2.24 12.12
C GLY A 13 -1.60 -3.11 12.16
N ASP A 14 -2.54 -2.93 11.24
CA ASP A 14 -3.78 -3.71 11.24
C ASP A 14 -3.82 -4.64 10.04
N PRO A 15 -4.40 -5.83 10.19
CA PRO A 15 -4.57 -6.71 9.04
C PRO A 15 -5.49 -6.08 8.00
N TYR A 16 -5.16 -6.23 6.74
CA TYR A 16 -5.94 -5.67 5.66
C TYR A 16 -5.83 -6.57 4.44
N GLU A 17 -6.97 -6.92 3.85
CA GLU A 17 -7.00 -7.81 2.70
C GLU A 17 -6.97 -7.02 1.41
N ILE A 18 -6.15 -7.47 0.49
CA ILE A 18 -6.09 -6.90 -0.86
C ILE A 18 -6.20 -8.03 -1.86
N ASN A 19 -6.50 -7.67 -3.09
CA ASN A 19 -6.45 -8.66 -4.18
C ASN A 19 -5.00 -8.97 -4.50
N GLY A 20 -4.74 -10.23 -4.82
CA GLY A 20 -3.40 -10.61 -5.25
C GLY A 20 -3.00 -9.82 -6.48
N GLY A 21 -1.76 -9.39 -6.53
CA GLY A 21 -1.28 -8.58 -7.63
C GLY A 21 -1.51 -7.10 -7.48
N THR A 22 -2.03 -6.65 -6.34
CA THR A 22 -2.26 -5.22 -6.11
C THR A 22 -0.93 -4.50 -5.94
N ASN A 23 -0.76 -3.40 -6.69
CA ASN A 23 0.41 -2.55 -6.50
C ASN A 23 0.07 -1.38 -5.57
N LEU A 24 1.09 -0.58 -5.22
CA LEU A 24 0.87 0.51 -4.28
C LEU A 24 -0.08 1.57 -4.81
N ASN A 25 -0.03 1.86 -6.11
CA ASN A 25 -0.99 2.82 -6.67
C ASN A 25 -2.41 2.34 -6.51
N GLU A 26 -2.64 1.05 -6.75
CA GLU A 26 -3.98 0.49 -6.62
C GLU A 26 -4.44 0.50 -5.18
N LEU A 27 -3.52 0.23 -4.25
CA LEU A 27 -3.88 0.30 -2.83
C LEU A 27 -4.31 1.72 -2.46
N LEU A 28 -3.56 2.73 -2.88
CA LEU A 28 -3.93 4.11 -2.60
C LEU A 28 -5.26 4.49 -3.21
N ASN A 29 -5.52 4.02 -4.44
CA ASN A 29 -6.82 4.27 -5.07
C ASN A 29 -7.95 3.65 -4.28
N LYS A 30 -7.76 2.44 -3.81
CA LYS A 30 -8.76 1.76 -3.01
C LYS A 30 -9.03 2.52 -1.71
N LEU A 31 -8.01 3.07 -1.12
CA LEU A 31 -8.13 3.82 0.14
C LEU A 31 -8.52 5.27 -0.10
N LYS A 32 -8.57 5.70 -1.37
CA LYS A 32 -8.90 7.09 -1.75
C LYS A 32 -7.90 8.09 -1.18
N ILE A 33 -6.64 7.72 -1.25
CA ILE A 33 -5.54 8.55 -0.75
C ILE A 33 -4.72 9.02 -1.94
N GLN A 34 -4.40 10.32 -1.96
CA GLN A 34 -3.57 10.89 -3.01
C GLN A 34 -2.10 10.65 -2.68
N LYS A 35 -1.36 10.14 -3.65
CA LYS A 35 0.02 9.73 -3.39
C LYS A 35 0.92 10.90 -3.01
N ASN A 36 0.60 12.10 -3.46
CA ASN A 36 1.43 13.26 -3.12
C ASN A 36 1.18 13.79 -1.71
N LYS A 37 0.26 13.17 -0.98
CA LYS A 37 -0.04 13.57 0.39
C LYS A 37 0.57 12.65 1.43
N VAL A 38 1.26 11.60 0.99
CA VAL A 38 1.72 10.57 1.92
C VAL A 38 3.12 10.12 1.56
N ALA A 39 3.76 9.50 2.54
CA ALA A 39 4.95 8.68 2.33
C ALA A 39 4.58 7.25 2.69
N ILE A 40 5.13 6.29 1.98
CA ILE A 40 4.83 4.88 2.21
C ILE A 40 6.10 4.11 2.48
N GLU A 41 6.07 3.30 3.54
CA GLU A 41 7.11 2.32 3.82
C GLU A 41 6.55 0.93 3.59
N VAL A 42 7.33 0.08 2.98
CA VAL A 42 7.00 -1.32 2.85
C VAL A 42 8.14 -2.11 3.47
N ASN A 43 7.81 -2.87 4.50
CA ASN A 43 8.78 -3.68 5.24
C ASN A 43 9.98 -2.85 5.73
N GLY A 44 9.67 -1.63 6.20
CA GLY A 44 10.70 -0.75 6.77
C GLY A 44 11.45 0.10 5.76
N GLU A 45 11.11 0.00 4.51
CA GLU A 45 11.81 0.71 3.45
C GLU A 45 10.91 1.76 2.84
N ILE A 46 11.37 3.00 2.77
CA ILE A 46 10.61 4.07 2.13
C ILE A 46 10.63 3.86 0.63
N ILE A 47 9.47 3.88 0.01
CA ILE A 47 9.34 3.60 -1.41
C ILE A 47 9.19 4.91 -2.16
N GLU A 48 9.99 5.09 -3.20
CA GLU A 48 9.87 6.26 -4.06
C GLU A 48 8.59 6.19 -4.87
N LYS A 49 7.98 7.35 -5.07
CA LYS A 49 6.66 7.41 -5.71
C LYS A 49 6.68 6.84 -7.12
N ASN A 50 7.78 7.01 -7.84
CA ASN A 50 7.85 6.48 -9.20
C ASN A 50 7.89 4.96 -9.24
N LYS A 51 8.05 4.31 -8.09
CA LYS A 51 8.03 2.85 -8.03
C LYS A 51 6.68 2.29 -7.61
N TYR A 52 5.74 3.14 -7.22
CA TYR A 52 4.44 2.67 -6.76
C TYR A 52 3.72 1.79 -7.77
N PRO A 53 3.69 2.12 -9.07
CA PRO A 53 2.97 1.25 -10.01
C PRO A 53 3.63 -0.10 -10.24
N ASN A 54 4.90 -0.22 -9.89
CA ASN A 54 5.63 -1.46 -10.14
C ASN A 54 5.84 -2.31 -8.89
N LEU A 55 5.44 -1.80 -7.73
CA LEU A 55 5.65 -2.55 -6.50
C LEU A 55 4.39 -3.34 -6.16
N ILE A 56 4.46 -4.64 -6.36
CA ILE A 56 3.36 -5.55 -6.07
C ILE A 56 3.44 -5.96 -4.60
N LEU A 57 2.32 -5.84 -3.90
CA LEU A 57 2.26 -6.22 -2.49
C LEU A 57 2.03 -7.70 -2.35
N ASN A 58 2.72 -8.30 -1.41
CA ASN A 58 2.64 -9.73 -1.15
C ASN A 58 2.10 -9.99 0.25
N LYS A 59 1.66 -11.21 0.46
CA LYS A 59 1.19 -11.65 1.75
C LYS A 59 2.20 -11.28 2.84
N ASP A 60 1.70 -10.78 3.94
CA ASP A 60 2.46 -10.43 5.14
C ASP A 60 3.36 -9.20 4.99
N ASP A 61 3.29 -8.51 3.85
CA ASP A 61 4.00 -7.23 3.74
C ASP A 61 3.49 -6.24 4.78
N LYS A 62 4.42 -5.51 5.37
CA LYS A 62 4.08 -4.46 6.32
C LYS A 62 4.11 -3.12 5.61
N VAL A 63 2.95 -2.53 5.45
CA VAL A 63 2.79 -1.27 4.73
C VAL A 63 2.42 -0.20 5.73
N GLU A 64 3.20 0.88 5.76
CA GLU A 64 2.88 2.03 6.60
C GLU A 64 2.69 3.25 5.75
N ILE A 65 1.58 3.90 5.92
CA ILE A 65 1.24 5.11 5.18
C ILE A 65 1.21 6.27 6.16
N VAL A 66 2.08 7.25 5.92
CA VAL A 66 2.19 8.42 6.80
C VAL A 66 1.75 9.63 6.00
N HIS A 67 0.75 10.33 6.51
CA HIS A 67 0.26 11.54 5.86
C HIS A 67 1.13 12.72 6.25
N PHE A 68 1.43 13.56 5.27
CA PHE A 68 2.14 14.79 5.55
C PHE A 68 1.24 15.73 6.31
N ILE A 69 1.81 16.45 7.25
CA ILE A 69 1.08 17.42 8.05
C ILE A 69 1.33 18.80 7.49
N GLY A 70 0.29 19.64 7.51
CA GLY A 70 0.47 21.01 7.09
C GLY A 70 0.41 21.09 5.60
N GLY A 71 -0.07 20.91 4.90
CA GLY A 71 -0.25 21.00 3.51
C GLY A 71 0.55 22.07 2.87
N GLY A 72 1.61 22.06 3.06
CA GLY A 72 2.42 23.09 2.42
C GLY A 72 2.61 22.84 0.94
#